data_7b70b5feae526b087e20b1792c2d9879
#
_entry.id   7b70b5feae526b087e20b1792c2d9879
#
_cell.length_a   1.000
_cell.length_b   1.000
_cell.length_c   1.000
_cell.angle_alpha   90.00
_cell.angle_beta   90.00
_cell.angle_gamma   90.00
#
_symmetry.space_group_name_H-M   'P 1'
#
loop_
_entity.id
_entity.type
_entity.pdbx_description
1 polymer ?
#
loop_
_entity_poly.entity_id
_entity_poly.type
_entity_poly.pdbx_seq_one_letter_code
_entity_poly.pdbx_strand_id
1 'polypeptide(L)'
;MKQLKIYPNTVTIIGIIVRLITLFNLSIGNKRNFFIGAVFSYFLDCLDGNYARNYNMCTVLGDYLDHFSDLFFHIIILYHLFFQSSLWKSNNFYPILVMVIALGTLMCWHFGYQEHHYESKHCESHTLKFLKCFATEKNKHFISISRFFGCGTVALIIYGLVYYY
;
A
#
# COMPACT_ATOMS: atom_id res chain seq x y z
N MET A 1 1.86 -2.79 28.15
CA MET A 1 1.06 -2.27 27.04
C MET A 1 -0.45 -2.66 27.06
N LYS A 2 -0.92 -3.39 28.05
CA LYS A 2 -2.36 -3.72 28.22
C LYS A 2 -3.26 -2.54 28.69
N GLN A 3 -2.71 -1.35 28.88
CA GLN A 3 -3.43 -0.24 29.53
C GLN A 3 -3.98 0.83 28.56
N LEU A 4 -3.52 0.88 27.31
CA LEU A 4 -4.14 1.73 26.30
C LEU A 4 -4.95 0.80 25.38
N LYS A 5 -6.28 0.83 25.51
CA LYS A 5 -7.22 0.14 24.61
C LYS A 5 -7.24 0.87 23.24
N ILE A 6 -6.13 0.83 22.50
CA ILE A 6 -6.08 1.34 21.14
C ILE A 6 -6.63 0.23 20.25
N TYR A 7 -7.72 0.50 19.57
CA TYR A 7 -8.28 -0.42 18.58
C TYR A 7 -7.55 -0.27 17.24
N PRO A 8 -7.37 -1.35 16.44
CA PRO A 8 -6.73 -1.26 15.11
C PRO A 8 -7.35 -0.16 14.25
N ASN A 9 -8.68 -0.10 14.17
CA ASN A 9 -9.40 0.92 13.41
C ASN A 9 -9.05 2.38 13.82
N THR A 10 -8.60 2.61 15.05
CA THR A 10 -8.12 3.94 15.49
C THR A 10 -6.80 4.28 14.79
N VAL A 11 -5.91 3.30 14.64
CA VAL A 11 -4.63 3.50 13.94
C VAL A 11 -4.89 3.73 12.45
N THR A 12 -5.82 2.99 11.84
CA THR A 12 -6.26 3.19 10.44
C THR A 12 -6.80 4.61 10.24
N ILE A 13 -7.65 5.13 11.14
CA ILE A 13 -8.18 6.51 11.06
C ILE A 13 -7.04 7.53 11.14
N ILE A 14 -6.07 7.35 12.05
CA ILE A 14 -4.89 8.23 12.14
C ILE A 14 -4.10 8.15 10.82
N GLY A 15 -3.92 6.96 10.27
CA GLY A 15 -3.29 6.75 8.95
C GLY A 15 -3.98 7.54 7.84
N ILE A 16 -5.32 7.51 7.79
CA ILE A 16 -6.11 8.28 6.81
C ILE A 16 -5.86 9.79 6.97
N ILE A 17 -5.85 10.30 8.19
CA ILE A 17 -5.56 11.73 8.44
C ILE A 17 -4.16 12.10 7.94
N VAL A 18 -3.16 11.25 8.23
CA VAL A 18 -1.79 11.46 7.73
C VAL A 18 -1.74 11.44 6.20
N ARG A 19 -2.47 10.52 5.54
CA ARG A 19 -2.59 10.48 4.08
C ARG A 19 -3.18 11.79 3.51
N LEU A 20 -4.23 12.33 4.12
CA LEU A 20 -4.83 13.59 3.70
C LEU A 20 -3.85 14.76 3.81
N ILE A 21 -3.13 14.87 4.94
CA ILE A 21 -2.08 15.88 5.14
C ILE A 21 -0.96 15.71 4.10
N THR A 22 -0.61 14.47 3.78
CA THR A 22 0.41 14.14 2.79
C THR A 22 -0.01 14.57 1.39
N LEU A 23 -1.25 14.31 0.99
CA LEU A 23 -1.81 14.77 -0.29
C LEU A 23 -1.90 16.30 -0.38
N PHE A 24 -2.22 16.96 0.73
CA PHE A 24 -2.17 18.42 0.80
C PHE A 24 -0.75 18.94 0.56
N ASN A 25 0.29 18.33 1.18
CA ASN A 25 1.68 18.70 0.90
C ASN A 25 2.08 18.45 -0.56
N LEU A 26 1.56 17.40 -1.19
CA LEU A 26 1.76 17.13 -2.61
C LEU A 26 1.15 18.25 -3.47
N SER A 27 -0.08 18.67 -3.16
CA SER A 27 -0.80 19.70 -3.94
C SER A 27 -0.13 21.08 -3.88
N ILE A 28 0.54 21.42 -2.78
CA ILE A 28 1.30 22.68 -2.64
C ILE A 28 2.75 22.56 -3.13
N GLY A 29 3.14 21.40 -3.70
CA GLY A 29 4.48 21.17 -4.24
C GLY A 29 5.57 20.92 -3.19
N ASN A 30 5.21 20.68 -1.93
CA ASN A 30 6.17 20.38 -0.86
C ASN A 30 6.57 18.89 -0.90
N LYS A 31 7.41 18.53 -1.87
CA LYS A 31 7.83 17.15 -2.13
C LYS A 31 8.50 16.47 -0.93
N ARG A 32 9.28 17.23 -0.13
CA ARG A 32 9.95 16.68 1.06
C ARG A 32 8.95 16.22 2.11
N ASN A 33 7.99 17.07 2.47
CA ASN A 33 6.98 16.72 3.47
C ASN A 33 6.02 15.64 2.95
N PHE A 34 5.71 15.68 1.64
CA PHE A 34 4.99 14.59 0.98
C PHE A 34 5.71 13.25 1.17
N PHE A 35 7.01 13.16 0.83
CA PHE A 35 7.77 11.91 0.93
C PHE A 35 7.79 11.37 2.38
N ILE A 36 8.10 12.23 3.35
CA ILE A 36 8.11 11.85 4.78
C ILE A 36 6.73 11.38 5.23
N GLY A 37 5.68 12.12 4.89
CA GLY A 37 4.30 11.77 5.23
C GLY A 37 3.84 10.47 4.60
N ALA A 38 4.21 10.21 3.33
CA ALA A 38 3.87 8.99 2.61
C ALA A 38 4.53 7.76 3.24
N VAL A 39 5.83 7.85 3.59
CA VAL A 39 6.53 6.77 4.28
C VAL A 39 5.94 6.54 5.68
N PHE A 40 5.60 7.59 6.39
CA PHE A 40 4.99 7.47 7.72
C PHE A 40 3.57 6.89 7.66
N SER A 41 2.76 7.28 6.68
CA SER A 41 1.42 6.69 6.47
C SER A 41 1.49 5.19 6.17
N TYR A 42 2.46 4.77 5.34
CA TYR A 42 2.71 3.36 5.06
C TYR A 42 3.13 2.58 6.33
N PHE A 43 3.95 3.20 7.19
CA PHE A 43 4.32 2.59 8.48
C PHE A 43 3.09 2.37 9.37
N LEU A 44 2.17 3.33 9.48
CA LEU A 44 0.93 3.21 10.24
C LEU A 44 0.04 2.09 9.71
N ASP A 45 -0.05 1.95 8.40
CA ASP A 45 -0.75 0.89 7.68
C ASP A 45 -0.21 -0.51 8.05
N CYS A 46 1.10 -0.68 7.96
CA CYS A 46 1.75 -1.92 8.40
C CYS A 46 1.49 -2.23 9.89
N LEU A 47 1.38 -1.19 10.70
CA LEU A 47 1.21 -1.31 12.14
C LEU A 47 -0.21 -1.75 12.50
N ASP A 48 -1.26 -1.16 11.88
CA ASP A 48 -2.65 -1.53 12.17
C ASP A 48 -2.98 -2.95 11.69
N GLY A 49 -2.55 -3.33 10.49
CA GLY A 49 -2.72 -4.68 9.97
C GLY A 49 -1.98 -5.74 10.80
N ASN A 50 -0.74 -5.44 11.23
CA ASN A 50 0.01 -6.34 12.13
C ASN A 50 -0.68 -6.47 13.49
N TYR A 51 -1.15 -5.34 14.03
CA TYR A 51 -1.84 -5.31 15.32
C TYR A 51 -3.15 -6.09 15.27
N ALA A 52 -3.98 -5.87 14.23
CA ALA A 52 -5.24 -6.59 14.04
C ALA A 52 -5.04 -8.12 13.99
N ARG A 53 -4.03 -8.58 13.25
CA ARG A 53 -3.72 -10.01 13.10
C ARG A 53 -3.17 -10.64 14.38
N ASN A 54 -2.28 -9.96 15.09
CA ASN A 54 -1.65 -10.50 16.31
C ASN A 54 -2.61 -10.60 17.51
N TYR A 55 -3.63 -9.75 17.54
CA TYR A 55 -4.61 -9.72 18.62
C TYR A 55 -5.98 -10.29 18.24
N ASN A 56 -6.11 -10.92 17.07
CA ASN A 56 -7.36 -11.45 16.54
C ASN A 56 -8.49 -10.39 16.51
N MET A 57 -8.16 -9.16 16.11
CA MET A 57 -9.07 -8.03 16.02
C MET A 57 -9.39 -7.66 14.57
N CYS A 58 -9.24 -8.60 13.63
CA CYS A 58 -9.57 -8.42 12.23
C CYS A 58 -11.08 -8.17 12.09
N THR A 59 -11.48 -7.08 11.44
CA THR A 59 -12.87 -6.72 11.18
C THR A 59 -13.08 -6.44 9.69
N VAL A 60 -14.25 -6.81 9.17
CA VAL A 60 -14.62 -6.53 7.77
C VAL A 60 -14.58 -5.03 7.47
N LEU A 61 -15.08 -4.20 8.40
CA LEU A 61 -15.06 -2.75 8.25
C LEU A 61 -13.63 -2.20 8.20
N GLY A 62 -12.73 -2.72 9.06
CA GLY A 62 -11.31 -2.33 9.08
C GLY A 62 -10.63 -2.66 7.76
N ASP A 63 -10.86 -3.87 7.23
CA ASP A 63 -10.33 -4.32 5.93
C ASP A 63 -10.76 -3.40 4.78
N TYR A 64 -12.04 -3.03 4.72
CA TYR A 64 -12.55 -2.09 3.71
C TYR A 64 -11.95 -0.69 3.87
N LEU A 65 -11.95 -0.12 5.08
CA LEU A 65 -11.40 1.22 5.32
C LEU A 65 -9.94 1.32 4.93
N ASP A 66 -9.16 0.31 5.29
CA ASP A 66 -7.74 0.24 4.99
C ASP A 66 -7.48 0.18 3.49
N HIS A 67 -7.97 -0.85 2.81
CA HIS A 67 -7.70 -1.04 1.39
C HIS A 67 -8.30 0.04 0.48
N PHE A 68 -9.50 0.58 0.80
CA PHE A 68 -10.07 1.68 0.02
C PHE A 68 -9.30 2.98 0.21
N SER A 69 -8.86 3.30 1.44
CA SER A 69 -8.07 4.50 1.68
C SER A 69 -6.70 4.42 0.99
N ASP A 70 -6.09 3.24 0.96
CA ASP A 70 -4.84 2.97 0.26
C ASP A 70 -4.98 3.12 -1.24
N LEU A 71 -5.98 2.48 -1.81
CA LEU A 71 -6.26 2.56 -3.24
C LEU A 71 -6.46 4.00 -3.67
N PHE A 72 -7.29 4.75 -2.94
CA PHE A 72 -7.57 6.16 -3.23
C PHE A 72 -6.30 7.02 -3.14
N PHE A 73 -5.49 6.82 -2.10
CA PHE A 73 -4.23 7.53 -1.91
C PHE A 73 -3.26 7.29 -3.08
N HIS A 74 -3.08 6.03 -3.48
CA HIS A 74 -2.16 5.68 -4.57
C HIS A 74 -2.67 6.13 -5.95
N ILE A 75 -3.98 6.12 -6.19
CA ILE A 75 -4.56 6.66 -7.44
C ILE A 75 -4.22 8.15 -7.59
N ILE A 76 -4.38 8.95 -6.53
CA ILE A 76 -4.06 10.38 -6.57
C ILE A 76 -2.57 10.60 -6.80
N ILE A 77 -1.71 9.83 -6.16
CA ILE A 77 -0.25 9.93 -6.35
C ILE A 77 0.15 9.58 -7.77
N LEU A 78 -0.40 8.50 -8.33
CA LEU A 78 -0.13 8.10 -9.71
C LEU A 78 -0.66 9.14 -10.71
N TYR A 79 -1.84 9.70 -10.46
CA TYR A 79 -2.37 10.80 -11.26
C TYR A 79 -1.42 12.01 -11.25
N HIS A 80 -0.94 12.41 -10.06
CA HIS A 80 0.04 13.49 -9.95
C HIS A 80 1.33 13.16 -10.70
N LEU A 81 1.89 11.96 -10.51
CA LEU A 81 3.12 11.54 -11.15
C LEU A 81 3.03 11.57 -12.68
N PHE A 82 1.97 11.02 -13.26
CA PHE A 82 1.86 10.88 -14.70
C PHE A 82 1.29 12.10 -15.42
N PHE A 83 0.48 12.95 -14.77
CA PHE A 83 -0.21 14.04 -15.43
C PHE A 83 0.14 15.44 -14.93
N GLN A 84 0.61 15.58 -13.69
CA GLN A 84 0.93 16.91 -13.11
C GLN A 84 2.43 17.16 -12.96
N SER A 85 3.24 16.11 -12.81
CA SER A 85 4.69 16.25 -12.65
C SER A 85 5.40 16.53 -13.97
N SER A 86 6.70 16.85 -13.88
CA SER A 86 7.55 17.05 -15.06
C SER A 86 7.78 15.76 -15.88
N LEU A 87 7.43 14.60 -15.34
CA LEU A 87 7.56 13.30 -16.00
C LEU A 87 6.81 13.25 -17.34
N TRP A 88 5.61 13.85 -17.42
CA TRP A 88 4.80 13.90 -18.65
C TRP A 88 5.56 14.40 -19.87
N LYS A 89 6.49 15.36 -19.67
CA LYS A 89 7.30 15.95 -20.74
C LYS A 89 8.68 15.28 -20.90
N SER A 90 8.97 14.27 -20.11
CA SER A 90 10.25 13.58 -20.08
C SER A 90 10.29 12.43 -21.07
N ASN A 91 11.47 12.17 -21.66
CA ASN A 91 11.74 10.97 -22.44
C ASN A 91 11.61 9.67 -21.61
N ASN A 92 11.61 9.79 -20.27
CA ASN A 92 11.47 8.66 -19.35
C ASN A 92 10.01 8.28 -19.07
N PHE A 93 9.02 8.98 -19.65
CA PHE A 93 7.60 8.72 -19.40
C PHE A 93 7.22 7.26 -19.66
N TYR A 94 7.46 6.76 -20.87
CA TYR A 94 7.09 5.39 -21.25
C TYR A 94 7.86 4.31 -20.48
N PRO A 95 9.20 4.40 -20.29
CA PRO A 95 9.92 3.45 -19.45
C PRO A 95 9.39 3.39 -18.02
N ILE A 96 9.09 4.53 -17.41
CA ILE A 96 8.55 4.58 -16.04
C ILE A 96 7.13 4.03 -16.00
N LEU A 97 6.29 4.33 -16.98
CA LEU A 97 4.93 3.78 -17.07
C LEU A 97 4.97 2.24 -17.13
N VAL A 98 5.81 1.68 -18.01
CA VAL A 98 5.98 0.22 -18.14
C VAL A 98 6.49 -0.38 -16.83
N MET A 99 7.46 0.27 -16.18
CA MET A 99 7.99 -0.17 -14.89
C MET A 99 6.91 -0.18 -13.80
N VAL A 100 6.09 0.86 -13.70
CA VAL A 100 5.00 0.94 -12.69
C VAL A 100 3.95 -0.15 -12.93
N ILE A 101 3.58 -0.41 -14.20
CA ILE A 101 2.65 -1.49 -14.55
C ILE A 101 3.26 -2.86 -14.18
N ALA A 102 4.52 -3.11 -14.49
CA ALA A 102 5.22 -4.36 -14.17
C ALA A 102 5.29 -4.58 -12.65
N LEU A 103 5.63 -3.54 -11.88
CA LEU A 103 5.65 -3.61 -10.41
C LEU A 103 4.26 -3.86 -9.84
N GLY A 104 3.22 -3.22 -10.39
CA GLY A 104 1.83 -3.46 -10.00
C GLY A 104 1.37 -4.90 -10.22
N THR A 105 1.75 -5.52 -11.35
CA THR A 105 1.43 -6.93 -11.61
C THR A 105 2.16 -7.89 -10.66
N LEU A 106 3.42 -7.62 -10.36
CA LEU A 106 4.20 -8.39 -9.39
C LEU A 106 3.64 -8.25 -7.96
N MET A 107 3.16 -7.06 -7.61
CA MET A 107 2.47 -6.81 -6.35
C MET A 107 1.16 -7.60 -6.25
N CYS A 108 0.35 -7.68 -7.31
CA CYS A 108 -0.85 -8.52 -7.35
C CYS A 108 -0.52 -10.00 -7.12
N TRP A 109 0.56 -10.49 -7.71
CA TRP A 109 1.05 -11.85 -7.45
C TRP A 109 1.43 -12.05 -5.98
N HIS A 110 2.16 -11.10 -5.40
CA HIS A 110 2.53 -11.17 -3.99
C HIS A 110 1.29 -11.24 -3.08
N PHE A 111 0.30 -10.40 -3.32
CA PHE A 111 -0.95 -10.43 -2.56
C PHE A 111 -1.70 -11.76 -2.73
N GLY A 112 -1.73 -12.35 -3.92
CA GLY A 112 -2.30 -13.67 -4.13
C GLY A 112 -1.65 -14.75 -3.26
N TYR A 113 -0.31 -14.78 -3.16
CA TYR A 113 0.39 -15.70 -2.25
C TYR A 113 0.14 -15.39 -0.78
N GLN A 114 0.06 -14.12 -0.43
CA GLN A 114 -0.22 -13.68 0.93
C GLN A 114 -1.60 -14.13 1.39
N GLU A 115 -2.63 -14.00 0.56
CA GLU A 115 -3.99 -14.43 0.86
C GLU A 115 -4.08 -15.96 1.05
N HIS A 116 -3.41 -16.76 0.22
CA HIS A 116 -3.31 -18.21 0.45
C HIS A 116 -2.60 -18.56 1.77
N HIS A 117 -1.62 -17.75 2.20
CA HIS A 117 -0.93 -17.98 3.47
C HIS A 117 -1.82 -17.64 4.67
N TYR A 118 -2.60 -16.54 4.61
CA TYR A 118 -3.46 -16.10 5.72
C TYR A 118 -4.78 -16.84 5.80
N GLU A 119 -5.25 -17.49 4.75
CA GLU A 119 -6.44 -18.35 4.77
C GLU A 119 -6.37 -19.39 5.90
N SER A 120 -5.20 -20.00 6.10
CA SER A 120 -4.97 -20.98 7.18
C SER A 120 -5.01 -20.36 8.60
N LYS A 121 -5.00 -19.03 8.71
CA LYS A 121 -4.95 -18.29 9.99
C LYS A 121 -6.26 -17.57 10.33
N HIS A 122 -7.33 -17.79 9.57
CA HIS A 122 -8.64 -17.15 9.75
C HIS A 122 -8.62 -15.60 9.72
N CYS A 123 -7.61 -15.01 9.07
CA CYS A 123 -7.45 -13.55 8.92
C CYS A 123 -7.23 -13.16 7.45
N GLU A 124 -7.94 -13.83 6.53
CA GLU A 124 -7.92 -13.45 5.11
C GLU A 124 -8.67 -12.13 4.89
N SER A 125 -8.21 -11.36 3.90
CA SER A 125 -8.87 -10.11 3.51
C SER A 125 -10.14 -10.40 2.70
N HIS A 126 -11.21 -9.66 2.99
CA HIS A 126 -12.44 -9.70 2.19
C HIS A 126 -12.26 -8.98 0.84
N THR A 127 -11.45 -7.93 0.83
CA THR A 127 -11.21 -7.09 -0.34
C THR A 127 -10.18 -7.66 -1.30
N LEU A 128 -9.15 -8.35 -0.79
CA LEU A 128 -8.05 -8.90 -1.59
C LEU A 128 -8.22 -10.37 -1.99
N LYS A 129 -9.26 -11.04 -1.46
CA LYS A 129 -9.52 -12.45 -1.72
C LYS A 129 -9.54 -12.83 -3.21
N PHE A 130 -10.02 -11.93 -4.08
CA PHE A 130 -10.05 -12.18 -5.52
C PHE A 130 -8.64 -12.31 -6.13
N LEU A 131 -7.60 -11.75 -5.50
CA LEU A 131 -6.23 -11.84 -5.99
C LEU A 131 -5.63 -13.26 -5.87
N LYS A 132 -6.30 -14.17 -5.15
CA LYS A 132 -5.93 -15.60 -5.14
C LYS A 132 -5.90 -16.22 -6.54
N CYS A 133 -6.64 -15.64 -7.51
CA CYS A 133 -6.61 -16.12 -8.91
C CYS A 133 -5.23 -15.96 -9.57
N PHE A 134 -4.39 -15.04 -9.10
CA PHE A 134 -3.03 -14.80 -9.62
C PHE A 134 -1.97 -15.77 -9.04
N ALA A 135 -2.29 -16.50 -7.97
CA ALA A 135 -1.36 -17.39 -7.29
C ALA A 135 -1.96 -18.79 -7.12
N THR A 136 -1.11 -19.81 -7.15
CA THR A 136 -1.52 -21.19 -6.86
C THR A 136 -1.01 -21.63 -5.50
N GLU A 137 -1.82 -22.38 -4.75
CA GLU A 137 -1.46 -22.88 -3.41
C GLU A 137 -0.16 -23.71 -3.40
N LYS A 138 0.11 -24.43 -4.51
CA LYS A 138 1.34 -25.22 -4.68
C LYS A 138 2.61 -24.37 -4.63
N ASN A 139 2.52 -23.10 -4.96
CA ASN A 139 3.65 -22.18 -5.09
C ASN A 139 3.82 -21.25 -3.88
N LYS A 140 3.21 -21.56 -2.74
CA LYS A 140 3.30 -20.71 -1.53
C LYS A 140 4.74 -20.48 -1.01
N HIS A 141 5.70 -21.32 -1.41
CA HIS A 141 7.13 -21.10 -1.10
C HIS A 141 7.69 -19.83 -1.75
N PHE A 142 7.09 -19.36 -2.85
CA PHE A 142 7.50 -18.11 -3.50
C PHE A 142 7.16 -16.86 -2.68
N ILE A 143 6.39 -16.97 -1.59
CA ILE A 143 6.06 -15.83 -0.74
C ILE A 143 7.31 -15.11 -0.21
N SER A 144 8.39 -15.84 0.07
CA SER A 144 9.65 -15.26 0.57
C SER A 144 10.35 -14.41 -0.48
N ILE A 145 10.29 -14.81 -1.75
CA ILE A 145 10.87 -14.06 -2.87
C ILE A 145 9.95 -12.91 -3.27
N SER A 146 8.63 -13.15 -3.34
CA SER A 146 7.66 -12.15 -3.75
C SER A 146 7.56 -10.96 -2.78
N ARG A 147 8.01 -11.10 -1.52
CA ARG A 147 8.10 -9.99 -0.54
C ARG A 147 8.90 -8.80 -1.04
N PHE A 148 9.91 -9.01 -1.89
CA PHE A 148 10.67 -7.92 -2.51
C PHE A 148 9.81 -7.05 -3.44
N PHE A 149 8.70 -7.58 -3.93
CA PHE A 149 7.73 -6.88 -4.78
C PHE A 149 6.44 -6.54 -4.01
N GLY A 150 6.46 -6.63 -2.69
CA GLY A 150 5.34 -6.26 -1.84
C GLY A 150 5.02 -4.77 -1.89
N CYS A 151 3.87 -4.41 -1.34
CA CYS A 151 3.31 -3.06 -1.34
C CYS A 151 4.34 -2.00 -0.90
N GLY A 152 5.16 -2.27 0.12
CA GLY A 152 6.16 -1.33 0.63
C GLY A 152 7.23 -0.95 -0.37
N THR A 153 7.80 -1.91 -1.07
CA THR A 153 8.84 -1.64 -2.08
C THR A 153 8.27 -0.85 -3.24
N VAL A 154 7.10 -1.24 -3.74
CA VAL A 154 6.41 -0.55 -4.85
C VAL A 154 6.04 0.87 -4.43
N ALA A 155 5.49 1.05 -3.23
CA ALA A 155 5.14 2.37 -2.69
C ALA A 155 6.36 3.28 -2.58
N LEU A 156 7.48 2.80 -2.02
CA LEU A 156 8.72 3.58 -1.89
C LEU A 156 9.29 4.00 -3.23
N ILE A 157 9.24 3.14 -4.25
CA ILE A 157 9.66 3.49 -5.61
C ILE A 157 8.77 4.60 -6.17
N ILE A 158 7.45 4.47 -6.06
CA ILE A 158 6.50 5.49 -6.54
C ILE A 158 6.71 6.83 -5.81
N TYR A 159 6.86 6.82 -4.48
CA TYR A 159 7.11 8.05 -3.69
C TYR A 159 8.44 8.70 -4.06
N GLY A 160 9.47 7.90 -4.31
CA GLY A 160 10.77 8.38 -4.80
C GLY A 160 10.68 9.03 -6.18
N LEU A 161 9.89 8.45 -7.09
CA LEU A 161 9.63 9.05 -8.42
C LEU A 161 8.92 10.39 -8.30
N VAL A 162 7.89 10.51 -7.46
CA VAL A 162 7.17 11.77 -7.21
C VAL A 162 8.09 12.82 -6.58
N TYR A 163 9.00 12.39 -5.71
CA TYR A 163 9.98 13.30 -5.13
C TYR A 163 10.96 13.85 -6.18
N TYR A 164 11.39 13.00 -7.10
CA TYR A 164 12.36 13.35 -8.14
C TYR A 164 11.73 14.21 -9.26
N TYR A 165 10.58 13.81 -9.77
CA TYR A 165 9.89 14.52 -10.86
C TYR A 165 8.90 15.57 -10.35
#